data_caa562756bd98cc66eee777a439b605a
#
_entry.id   caa562756bd98cc66eee777a439b605a
#
_cell.length_a   1.000
_cell.length_b   1.000
_cell.length_c   1.000
_cell.angle_alpha   90.00
_cell.angle_beta   90.00
_cell.angle_gamma   90.00
#
_symmetry.space_group_name_H-M   'P 1'
#
loop_
_entity.id
_entity.type
_entity.pdbx_description
1 polymer ?
#
loop_
_entity_poly.entity_id
_entity_poly.type
_entity_poly.pdbx_seq_one_letter_code
_entity_poly.pdbx_strand_id
1 'polypeptide(L)'
;IEEGRESGCAVFIKQGEAVLRKKGSSTELARRKMGDMIGEMTFLLSDMPTVSVVAIGKVQVLTVSHDQLMRMLEKDPSLAGRLFKMMAATLSERISEGSAKMRSEVVAKSAKKGVADVGAQKAPTAAPHTQASAQRYRELFG
;
A
#
# COMPACT_ATOMS: atom_id res chain seq x y z
N ILE A 1 2.95 14.45 0.79
CA ILE A 1 1.63 13.94 1.23
C ILE A 1 1.61 13.97 2.73
N GLU A 2 0.54 14.48 3.31
CA GLU A 2 0.36 14.61 4.76
C GLU A 2 -0.79 13.71 5.23
N GLU A 3 -0.58 12.97 6.33
CA GLU A 3 -1.60 12.13 6.95
C GLU A 3 -2.84 12.93 7.34
N GLY A 4 -4.03 12.44 6.99
CA GLY A 4 -5.31 13.07 7.28
C GLY A 4 -5.62 14.32 6.46
N ARG A 5 -4.81 14.65 5.44
CA ARG A 5 -5.05 15.76 4.53
C ARG A 5 -5.23 15.24 3.11
N GLU A 6 -6.33 15.59 2.48
CA GLU A 6 -6.58 15.23 1.10
C GLU A 6 -5.45 15.69 0.19
N SER A 7 -4.91 14.79 -0.63
CA SER A 7 -3.84 15.11 -1.59
C SER A 7 -4.36 15.27 -3.01
N GLY A 8 -5.47 14.62 -3.35
CA GLY A 8 -6.12 14.68 -4.65
C GLY A 8 -5.21 14.32 -5.84
N CYS A 9 -4.06 13.70 -5.57
CA CYS A 9 -3.08 13.39 -6.61
C CYS A 9 -2.35 12.07 -6.37
N ALA A 10 -1.96 11.44 -7.48
CA ALA A 10 -1.01 10.35 -7.54
C ALA A 10 0.40 10.92 -7.77
N VAL A 11 1.38 10.37 -7.08
CA VAL A 11 2.78 10.80 -7.13
C VAL A 11 3.66 9.63 -7.54
N PHE A 12 4.43 9.78 -8.60
CA PHE A 12 5.39 8.78 -9.09
C PHE A 12 6.81 9.28 -8.79
N ILE A 13 7.61 8.48 -8.08
CA ILE A 13 9.00 8.83 -7.79
C ILE A 13 9.86 8.57 -9.03
N LYS A 14 10.45 9.62 -9.58
CA LYS A 14 11.38 9.54 -10.72
C LYS A 14 12.83 9.36 -10.26
N GLN A 15 13.20 9.95 -9.12
CA GLN A 15 14.54 9.87 -8.56
C GLN A 15 14.50 10.18 -7.06
N GLY A 16 15.41 9.56 -6.28
CA GLY A 16 15.50 9.74 -4.83
C GLY A 16 14.59 8.78 -4.06
N GLU A 17 14.42 9.05 -2.79
CA GLU A 17 13.68 8.21 -1.86
C GLU A 17 12.77 9.04 -0.93
N ALA A 18 11.68 8.45 -0.50
CA ALA A 18 10.78 9.01 0.50
C ALA A 18 10.44 7.96 1.56
N VAL A 19 10.17 8.40 2.78
CA VAL A 19 9.75 7.54 3.89
C VAL A 19 8.30 7.80 4.26
N LEU A 20 7.62 6.74 4.65
CA LEU A 20 6.27 6.78 5.20
C LEU A 20 6.37 6.80 6.73
N ARG A 21 5.66 7.75 7.37
CA ARG A 21 5.64 7.93 8.82
C ARG A 21 4.24 8.27 9.29
N LYS A 22 3.92 7.92 10.53
CA LYS A 22 2.75 8.48 11.21
C LYS A 22 3.00 9.93 11.59
N LYS A 23 1.96 10.75 11.52
CA LYS A 23 2.01 12.15 11.99
C LYS A 23 2.50 12.21 13.43
N GLY A 24 3.48 13.07 13.68
CA GLY A 24 4.09 13.21 15.01
C GLY A 24 5.07 12.09 15.40
N SER A 25 5.36 11.12 14.53
CA SER A 25 6.33 10.05 14.79
C SER A 25 7.55 10.17 13.88
N SER A 26 8.73 9.93 14.45
CA SER A 26 9.98 9.79 13.70
C SER A 26 10.19 8.37 13.13
N THR A 27 9.36 7.41 13.56
CA THR A 27 9.48 6.00 13.15
C THR A 27 9.14 5.84 11.67
N GLU A 28 10.08 5.27 10.93
CA GLU A 28 9.89 4.88 9.54
C GLU A 28 9.04 3.61 9.46
N LEU A 29 7.88 3.70 8.80
CA LEU A 29 6.99 2.55 8.57
C LEU A 29 7.38 1.79 7.32
N ALA A 30 7.70 2.53 6.25
CA ALA A 30 8.10 1.98 4.97
C ALA A 30 8.88 3.02 4.17
N ARG A 31 9.57 2.57 3.12
CA ARG A 31 10.34 3.40 2.20
C ARG A 31 9.81 3.27 0.79
N ARG A 32 9.88 4.35 0.03
CA ARG A 32 9.52 4.41 -1.39
C ARG A 32 10.70 4.95 -2.18
N LYS A 33 10.93 4.40 -3.37
CA LYS A 33 12.08 4.71 -4.23
C LYS A 33 11.65 4.94 -5.67
N MET A 34 12.60 5.19 -6.53
CA MET A 34 12.36 5.32 -7.96
C MET A 34 11.52 4.16 -8.52
N GLY A 35 10.48 4.49 -9.28
CA GLY A 35 9.48 3.56 -9.83
C GLY A 35 8.25 3.36 -8.96
N ASP A 36 8.30 3.74 -7.68
CA ASP A 36 7.13 3.62 -6.80
C ASP A 36 6.08 4.70 -7.09
N MET A 37 4.82 4.28 -6.97
CA MET A 37 3.65 5.16 -6.92
C MET A 37 3.20 5.35 -5.47
N ILE A 38 2.76 6.56 -5.15
CA ILE A 38 2.21 6.96 -3.85
C ILE A 38 0.85 7.62 -4.11
N GLY A 39 -0.11 7.40 -3.21
CA GLY A 39 -1.48 7.93 -3.34
C GLY A 39 -2.42 6.98 -4.10
N GLU A 40 -1.99 5.75 -4.35
CA GLU A 40 -2.80 4.71 -4.98
C GLU A 40 -4.03 4.33 -4.15
N MET A 41 -3.87 4.26 -2.82
CA MET A 41 -5.00 3.94 -1.92
C MET A 41 -6.02 5.07 -1.91
N THR A 42 -5.58 6.32 -1.85
CA THR A 42 -6.45 7.50 -1.92
C THR A 42 -7.17 7.56 -3.27
N PHE A 43 -6.47 7.21 -4.36
CA PHE A 43 -7.06 7.15 -5.71
C PHE A 43 -8.12 6.06 -5.83
N LEU A 44 -7.87 4.85 -5.29
CA LEU A 44 -8.76 3.70 -5.42
C LEU A 44 -9.95 3.73 -4.45
N LEU A 45 -9.74 4.24 -3.23
CA LEU A 45 -10.71 4.16 -2.14
C LEU A 45 -11.38 5.50 -1.84
N SER A 46 -10.88 6.59 -2.42
CA SER A 46 -11.31 7.97 -2.10
C SER A 46 -11.16 8.33 -0.61
N ASP A 47 -10.24 7.65 0.08
CA ASP A 47 -9.98 7.84 1.50
C ASP A 47 -8.86 8.87 1.73
N MET A 48 -8.82 9.44 2.94
CA MET A 48 -7.72 10.29 3.38
C MET A 48 -6.42 9.48 3.53
N PRO A 49 -5.24 10.09 3.24
CA PRO A 49 -3.96 9.43 3.50
C PRO A 49 -3.81 9.02 4.96
N THR A 50 -3.49 7.76 5.19
CA THR A 50 -3.31 7.19 6.53
C THR A 50 -1.90 7.35 7.08
N VAL A 51 -0.98 7.88 6.29
CA VAL A 51 0.42 8.13 6.64
C VAL A 51 0.92 9.38 5.92
N SER A 52 1.91 10.03 6.50
CA SER A 52 2.67 11.11 5.85
C SER A 52 3.81 10.52 5.03
N VAL A 53 4.08 11.11 3.86
CA VAL A 53 5.21 10.77 3.00
C VAL A 53 6.18 11.94 2.96
N VAL A 54 7.41 11.69 3.40
CA VAL A 54 8.47 12.70 3.59
C VAL A 54 9.66 12.34 2.71
N ALA A 55 10.13 13.30 1.92
CA ALA A 55 11.31 13.16 1.07
C ALA A 55 12.58 12.97 1.91
N ILE A 56 13.48 12.08 1.46
CA ILE A 56 14.85 11.97 1.99
C ILE A 56 15.77 12.72 1.03
N GLY A 57 16.24 13.89 1.46
CA GLY A 57 17.07 14.74 0.63
C GLY A 57 16.33 15.23 -0.63
N LYS A 58 16.99 15.17 -1.79
CA LYS A 58 16.42 15.64 -3.06
C LYS A 58 15.65 14.51 -3.75
N VAL A 59 14.36 14.72 -3.96
CA VAL A 59 13.47 13.77 -4.66
C VAL A 59 12.83 14.46 -5.86
N GLN A 60 12.83 13.78 -6.99
CA GLN A 60 12.11 14.20 -8.19
C GLN A 60 10.86 13.34 -8.34
N VAL A 61 9.73 13.97 -8.56
CA VAL A 61 8.43 13.30 -8.71
C VAL A 61 7.69 13.78 -9.94
N LEU A 62 6.84 12.92 -10.49
CA LEU A 62 5.76 13.28 -11.38
C LEU A 62 4.46 13.24 -10.56
N THR A 63 3.73 14.34 -10.55
CA THR A 63 2.43 14.44 -9.87
C THR A 63 1.32 14.56 -10.90
N VAL A 64 0.27 13.78 -10.75
CA VAL A 64 -0.92 13.79 -11.60
C VAL A 64 -2.14 13.88 -10.70
N SER A 65 -3.05 14.84 -10.94
CA SER A 65 -4.31 14.91 -10.18
C SER A 65 -5.17 13.67 -10.46
N HIS A 66 -5.95 13.23 -9.48
CA HIS A 66 -6.85 12.08 -9.65
C HIS A 66 -7.82 12.27 -10.82
N ASP A 67 -8.38 13.46 -10.98
CA ASP A 67 -9.28 13.79 -12.10
C ASP A 67 -8.57 13.70 -13.46
N GLN A 68 -7.34 14.20 -13.53
CA GLN A 68 -6.56 14.12 -14.76
C GLN A 68 -6.20 12.67 -15.08
N LEU A 69 -5.80 11.91 -14.06
CA LEU A 69 -5.49 10.49 -14.21
C LEU A 69 -6.71 9.72 -14.70
N MET A 70 -7.89 9.92 -14.10
CA MET A 70 -9.13 9.27 -14.54
C MET A 70 -9.44 9.58 -15.99
N ARG A 71 -9.39 10.85 -16.41
CA ARG A 71 -9.61 11.23 -17.82
C ARG A 71 -8.61 10.59 -18.79
N MET A 72 -7.36 10.36 -18.36
CA MET A 72 -6.37 9.64 -19.18
C MET A 72 -6.72 8.17 -19.31
N LEU A 73 -7.15 7.52 -18.24
CA LEU A 73 -7.50 6.09 -18.20
C LEU A 73 -8.77 5.80 -19.02
N GLU A 74 -9.76 6.70 -19.00
CA GLU A 74 -10.96 6.61 -19.81
C GLU A 74 -10.67 6.69 -21.32
N LYS A 75 -9.68 7.49 -21.71
CA LYS A 75 -9.26 7.66 -23.12
C LYS A 75 -8.36 6.53 -23.62
N ASP A 76 -7.61 5.90 -22.74
CA ASP A 76 -6.67 4.81 -23.08
C ASP A 76 -6.88 3.59 -22.19
N PRO A 77 -7.76 2.64 -22.57
CA PRO A 77 -7.97 1.40 -21.83
C PRO A 77 -6.71 0.53 -21.68
N SER A 78 -5.76 0.63 -22.62
CA SER A 78 -4.48 -0.08 -22.53
C SER A 78 -3.62 0.51 -21.40
N LEU A 79 -3.57 1.83 -21.27
CA LEU A 79 -2.92 2.52 -20.15
C LEU A 79 -3.59 2.13 -18.82
N ALA A 80 -4.93 2.11 -18.78
CA ALA A 80 -5.69 1.70 -17.61
C ALA A 80 -5.31 0.28 -17.16
N GLY A 81 -5.33 -0.69 -18.08
CA GLY A 81 -4.93 -2.07 -17.79
C GLY A 81 -3.52 -2.20 -17.23
N ARG A 82 -2.55 -1.48 -17.80
CA ARG A 82 -1.15 -1.48 -17.31
C ARG A 82 -1.02 -0.85 -15.94
N LEU A 83 -1.69 0.30 -15.70
CA LEU A 83 -1.65 1.00 -14.42
C LEU A 83 -2.25 0.15 -13.31
N PHE A 84 -3.47 -0.38 -13.49
CA PHE A 84 -4.11 -1.21 -12.48
C PHE A 84 -3.35 -2.50 -12.20
N LYS A 85 -2.75 -3.14 -13.22
CA LYS A 85 -1.86 -4.29 -13.03
C LYS A 85 -0.63 -3.93 -12.18
N MET A 86 -0.01 -2.79 -12.46
CA MET A 86 1.12 -2.29 -11.67
C MET A 86 0.71 -2.02 -10.22
N MET A 87 -0.43 -1.37 -10.00
CA MET A 87 -0.95 -1.09 -8.65
C MET A 87 -1.23 -2.39 -7.90
N ALA A 88 -1.88 -3.37 -8.54
CA ALA A 88 -2.17 -4.67 -7.93
C ALA A 88 -0.89 -5.41 -7.54
N ALA A 89 0.12 -5.46 -8.40
CA ALA A 89 1.42 -6.06 -8.10
C ALA A 89 2.10 -5.38 -6.90
N THR A 90 2.19 -4.05 -6.93
CA THR A 90 2.79 -3.27 -5.86
C THR A 90 2.08 -3.46 -4.52
N LEU A 91 0.74 -3.45 -4.50
CA LEU A 91 -0.03 -3.68 -3.27
C LEU A 91 0.15 -5.11 -2.74
N SER A 92 0.23 -6.10 -3.62
CA SER A 92 0.50 -7.50 -3.25
C SER A 92 1.88 -7.67 -2.60
N GLU A 93 2.91 -7.03 -3.16
CA GLU A 93 4.26 -7.02 -2.58
C GLU A 93 4.26 -6.36 -1.19
N ARG A 94 3.61 -5.21 -1.03
CA ARG A 94 3.50 -4.50 0.25
C ARG A 94 2.79 -5.31 1.32
N ILE A 95 1.73 -6.06 0.97
CA ILE A 95 1.03 -6.96 1.88
C ILE A 95 1.96 -8.11 2.31
N SER A 96 2.71 -8.68 1.37
CA SER A 96 3.66 -9.76 1.64
C SER A 96 4.78 -9.31 2.58
N GLU A 97 5.37 -8.13 2.33
CA GLU A 97 6.40 -7.52 3.19
C GLU A 97 5.87 -7.22 4.60
N GLY A 98 4.67 -6.64 4.70
CA GLY A 98 4.03 -6.36 5.99
C GLY A 98 3.76 -7.63 6.79
N SER A 99 3.31 -8.69 6.14
CA SER A 99 3.05 -9.99 6.76
C SER A 99 4.34 -10.67 7.23
N ALA A 100 5.43 -10.55 6.47
CA ALA A 100 6.75 -11.07 6.86
C ALA A 100 7.30 -10.33 8.08
N LYS A 101 7.18 -9.00 8.11
CA LYS A 101 7.61 -8.15 9.23
C LYS A 101 6.84 -8.49 10.51
N MET A 102 5.52 -8.63 10.44
CA MET A 102 4.70 -9.02 11.59
C MET A 102 5.10 -10.39 12.15
N ARG A 103 5.36 -11.38 11.27
CA ARG A 103 5.82 -12.70 11.69
C ARG A 103 7.16 -12.62 12.44
N SER A 104 8.12 -11.87 11.93
CA SER A 104 9.43 -11.72 12.58
C SER A 104 9.34 -11.02 13.95
N GLU A 105 8.46 -10.02 14.09
CA GLU A 105 8.23 -9.34 15.36
C GLU A 105 7.57 -10.26 16.42
N VAL A 106 6.62 -11.09 15.99
CA VAL A 106 5.96 -12.08 16.88
C VAL A 106 6.99 -13.09 17.38
N VAL A 107 7.83 -13.64 16.48
CA VAL A 107 8.88 -14.58 16.85
C VAL A 107 9.90 -13.94 17.80
N ALA A 108 10.34 -12.71 17.52
CA ALA A 108 11.28 -12.00 18.38
C ALA A 108 10.70 -11.68 19.77
N LYS A 109 9.41 -11.35 19.86
CA LYS A 109 8.72 -11.13 21.15
C LYS A 109 8.54 -12.42 21.93
N SER A 110 8.22 -13.53 21.26
CA SER A 110 8.11 -14.87 21.90
C SER A 110 9.45 -15.35 22.43
N ALA A 111 10.54 -15.13 21.69
CA ALA A 111 11.90 -15.49 22.14
C ALA A 111 12.37 -14.68 23.38
N LYS A 112 11.92 -13.42 23.52
CA LYS A 112 12.22 -12.58 24.71
C LYS A 112 11.38 -12.93 25.94
N LYS A 113 10.24 -13.60 25.75
CA LYS A 113 9.32 -13.97 26.83
C LYS A 113 9.49 -15.45 27.15
N GLY A 114 10.66 -15.88 27.64
CA GLY A 114 11.10 -17.25 28.00
C GLY A 114 9.97 -18.29 27.95
N VAL A 115 10.03 -19.19 26.98
CA VAL A 115 8.98 -20.17 26.70
C VAL A 115 8.95 -21.25 27.74
N ALA A 116 7.88 -21.27 28.55
CA ALA A 116 7.28 -22.52 29.01
C ALA A 116 6.11 -22.81 28.08
N ASP A 117 6.19 -23.94 27.37
CA ASP A 117 5.13 -24.74 26.80
C ASP A 117 3.98 -24.01 26.03
N VAL A 118 3.97 -24.13 24.70
CA VAL A 118 2.76 -23.98 23.89
C VAL A 118 2.67 -25.20 22.97
N GLY A 119 1.77 -26.08 23.34
CA GLY A 119 1.37 -27.21 22.52
C GLY A 119 0.93 -26.77 21.11
N ALA A 120 1.19 -27.64 20.16
CA ALA A 120 0.90 -27.49 18.74
C ALA A 120 -0.53 -27.04 18.49
N GLN A 121 -0.74 -25.73 18.25
CA GLN A 121 -1.99 -25.24 17.70
C GLN A 121 -1.95 -25.33 16.19
N LYS A 122 -2.88 -26.12 15.66
CA LYS A 122 -3.21 -26.32 14.25
C LYS A 122 -3.33 -24.97 13.53
N ALA A 123 -2.63 -24.82 12.43
CA ALA A 123 -2.72 -23.63 11.58
C ALA A 123 -4.19 -23.29 11.26
N PRO A 124 -4.60 -22.02 11.34
CA PRO A 124 -5.94 -21.63 10.94
C PRO A 124 -6.10 -21.91 9.45
N THR A 125 -7.08 -22.72 9.09
CA THR A 125 -7.56 -22.89 7.72
C THR A 125 -7.92 -21.51 7.15
N ALA A 126 -7.44 -21.23 5.94
CA ALA A 126 -7.76 -20.00 5.21
C ALA A 126 -9.26 -19.74 5.27
N ALA A 127 -9.65 -18.55 5.75
CA ALA A 127 -11.04 -18.13 5.76
C ALA A 127 -11.59 -18.15 4.32
N PRO A 128 -12.81 -18.63 4.09
CA PRO A 128 -13.40 -18.61 2.76
C PRO A 128 -13.52 -17.17 2.28
N HIS A 129 -13.12 -16.93 1.04
CA HIS A 129 -13.32 -15.63 0.36
C HIS A 129 -14.75 -15.19 0.55
N THR A 130 -14.94 -14.08 1.23
CA THR A 130 -16.28 -13.57 1.56
C THR A 130 -17.03 -13.29 0.26
N GLN A 131 -18.33 -13.64 0.21
CA GLN A 131 -19.23 -13.38 -0.92
C GLN A 131 -19.17 -11.91 -1.41
N ALA A 132 -18.82 -10.98 -0.53
CA ALA A 132 -18.61 -9.56 -0.84
C ALA A 132 -17.51 -9.31 -1.89
N SER A 133 -16.42 -10.09 -1.87
CA SER A 133 -15.33 -9.96 -2.86
C SER A 133 -15.77 -10.46 -4.24
N ALA A 134 -16.54 -11.54 -4.28
CA ALA A 134 -17.08 -12.10 -5.52
C ALA A 134 -18.15 -11.19 -6.14
N GLN A 135 -18.93 -10.50 -5.31
CA GLN A 135 -19.94 -9.56 -5.77
C GLN A 135 -19.33 -8.30 -6.36
N ARG A 136 -18.31 -7.69 -5.71
CA ARG A 136 -17.54 -6.57 -6.25
C ARG A 136 -16.84 -6.92 -7.57
N TYR A 137 -16.33 -8.15 -7.71
CA TYR A 137 -15.71 -8.59 -8.94
C TYR A 137 -16.72 -8.62 -10.10
N ARG A 138 -17.95 -9.09 -9.86
CA ARG A 138 -19.02 -9.10 -10.88
C ARG A 138 -19.51 -7.70 -11.25
N GLU A 139 -19.54 -6.77 -10.32
CA GLU A 139 -19.93 -5.37 -10.58
C GLU A 139 -18.91 -4.63 -11.43
N LEU A 140 -17.62 -5.02 -11.35
CA LEU A 140 -16.52 -4.37 -12.10
C LEU A 140 -16.24 -5.01 -13.47
N PHE A 141 -16.59 -6.29 -13.67
CA PHE A 141 -16.16 -7.07 -14.83
C PHE A 141 -17.28 -7.91 -15.46
N GLY A 142 -18.51 -7.76 -14.98
CA GLY A 142 -19.71 -8.48 -15.48
C GLY A 142 -20.42 -7.81 -16.63
#